data_9456158b5f370951452bd228d6f46544
#
_entry.id   9456158b5f370951452bd228d6f46544
#
_cell.length_a   1.000
_cell.length_b   1.000
_cell.length_c   1.000
_cell.angle_alpha   90.00
_cell.angle_beta   90.00
_cell.angle_gamma   90.00
#
_symmetry.space_group_name_H-M   'P 1'
#
loop_
_entity.id
_entity.type
_entity.pdbx_description
1 polymer ?
#
loop_
_entity_poly.entity_id
_entity_poly.type
_entity_poly.pdbx_seq_one_letter_code
_entity_poly.pdbx_strand_id
1 'polypeptide(L)'
;MQPLLGPVDPPPYSVFNEKGTAPLLLLCDHASKTVPKALGGLGIPEGELARHIGWDIGGLDAAIELASRLDAPLVASGYSRLVIDCNRWPGGEGSIPEVSDGTSVPANRDLTGAQIDARAEACFWPYHREVDRQLDRMTAGGRSVALLVMHSFTPEMNGFRRPWHVGVLWDDDARLPEPLLAELRRDPSLVVGDNEPYSARASYEYTLAAHARSRRMPHCSLEVRQDLIDTPEEARIWGRRLASAIRAAVAAALA
;
A
#
# COMPACT_ATOMS: atom_id res chain seq x y z
N MET A 1 -29.77 -7.42 -0.12
CA MET A 1 -28.69 -7.78 0.82
C MET A 1 -28.47 -6.62 1.79
N GLN A 2 -28.23 -6.91 3.07
CA GLN A 2 -27.77 -5.85 3.99
C GLN A 2 -26.37 -5.37 3.57
N PRO A 3 -26.07 -4.06 3.70
CA PRO A 3 -24.75 -3.55 3.39
C PRO A 3 -23.70 -4.22 4.30
N LEU A 4 -22.53 -4.52 3.75
CA LEU A 4 -21.43 -5.16 4.49
C LEU A 4 -20.90 -4.27 5.63
N LEU A 5 -20.86 -2.96 5.40
CA LEU A 5 -20.47 -1.97 6.41
C LEU A 5 -21.70 -1.38 7.09
N GLY A 6 -21.72 -1.43 8.41
CA GLY A 6 -22.75 -0.84 9.27
C GLY A 6 -22.31 0.52 9.84
N PRO A 7 -23.20 1.20 10.61
CA PRO A 7 -22.92 2.54 11.16
C PRO A 7 -21.73 2.61 12.13
N VAL A 8 -21.28 1.46 12.65
CA VAL A 8 -20.17 1.36 13.62
C VAL A 8 -18.86 0.90 12.99
N ASP A 9 -18.90 0.54 11.71
CA ASP A 9 -17.70 0.22 10.96
C ASP A 9 -17.02 1.51 10.52
N PRO A 10 -15.66 1.58 10.55
CA PRO A 10 -14.94 2.75 10.07
C PRO A 10 -15.11 2.94 8.55
N PRO A 11 -14.80 4.12 8.02
CA PRO A 11 -14.80 4.36 6.58
C PRO A 11 -13.89 3.40 5.82
N PRO A 12 -14.19 3.05 4.55
CA PRO A 12 -13.39 2.13 3.75
C PRO A 12 -12.02 2.69 3.33
N TYR A 13 -11.79 3.96 3.53
CA TYR A 13 -10.50 4.63 3.32
C TYR A 13 -10.36 5.86 4.23
N SER A 14 -9.14 6.36 4.33
CA SER A 14 -8.83 7.65 4.95
C SER A 14 -7.95 8.48 4.03
N VAL A 15 -8.08 9.82 4.10
CA VAL A 15 -7.23 10.75 3.37
C VAL A 15 -6.50 11.64 4.37
N PHE A 16 -5.18 11.69 4.25
CA PHE A 16 -4.31 12.54 5.07
C PHE A 16 -3.70 13.62 4.18
N ASN A 17 -3.49 14.80 4.74
CA ASN A 17 -2.92 15.95 4.04
C ASN A 17 -3.55 16.19 2.65
N GLU A 18 -4.88 16.10 2.54
CA GLU A 18 -5.61 16.18 1.27
C GLU A 18 -5.26 17.44 0.45
N LYS A 19 -4.94 18.55 1.13
CA LYS A 19 -4.59 19.83 0.49
C LYS A 19 -3.11 19.97 0.17
N GLY A 20 -2.31 18.94 0.41
CA GLY A 20 -0.88 18.92 0.09
C GLY A 20 -0.62 19.34 -1.36
N THR A 21 0.47 20.06 -1.57
CA THR A 21 0.79 20.73 -2.84
C THR A 21 1.89 20.03 -3.64
N ALA A 22 2.57 19.06 -3.05
CA ALA A 22 3.60 18.28 -3.75
C ALA A 22 3.03 17.56 -4.98
N PRO A 23 3.79 17.45 -6.07
CA PRO A 23 3.37 16.70 -7.25
C PRO A 23 3.58 15.18 -7.05
N LEU A 24 3.10 14.67 -5.93
CA LEU A 24 3.23 13.28 -5.51
C LEU A 24 1.95 12.86 -4.78
N LEU A 25 1.31 11.77 -5.22
CA LEU A 25 0.29 11.09 -4.44
C LEU A 25 0.91 9.89 -3.74
N LEU A 26 0.70 9.80 -2.42
CA LEU A 26 1.06 8.64 -1.61
C LEU A 26 -0.14 7.73 -1.45
N LEU A 27 0.07 6.41 -1.51
CA LEU A 27 -0.93 5.40 -1.23
C LEU A 27 -0.43 4.43 -0.16
N CYS A 28 -1.36 3.83 0.59
CA CYS A 28 -1.09 2.71 1.48
C CYS A 28 -2.23 1.68 1.35
N ASP A 29 -2.02 0.66 0.52
CA ASP A 29 -3.04 -0.33 0.16
C ASP A 29 -3.41 -1.26 1.31
N HIS A 30 -2.48 -1.51 2.24
CA HIS A 30 -2.62 -2.45 3.34
C HIS A 30 -2.48 -1.76 4.71
N ALA A 31 -3.13 -0.59 4.84
CA ALA A 31 -2.96 0.31 5.98
C ALA A 31 -3.65 -0.16 7.27
N SER A 32 -4.55 -1.14 7.21
CA SER A 32 -5.40 -1.51 8.34
C SER A 32 -5.58 -3.01 8.48
N LYS A 33 -5.68 -3.48 9.74
CA LYS A 33 -6.10 -4.85 10.10
C LYS A 33 -7.58 -4.96 10.46
N THR A 34 -8.36 -3.91 10.26
CA THR A 34 -9.79 -3.87 10.59
C THR A 34 -10.58 -4.82 9.71
N VAL A 35 -11.56 -5.49 10.31
CA VAL A 35 -12.51 -6.36 9.63
C VAL A 35 -13.92 -5.84 9.88
N PRO A 36 -14.79 -5.75 8.86
CA PRO A 36 -16.19 -5.41 9.05
C PRO A 36 -16.87 -6.30 10.09
N LYS A 37 -17.68 -5.72 10.98
CA LYS A 37 -18.36 -6.50 12.04
C LYS A 37 -19.19 -7.64 11.49
N ALA A 38 -19.81 -7.46 10.33
CA ALA A 38 -20.61 -8.47 9.66
C ALA A 38 -19.80 -9.73 9.27
N LEU A 39 -18.46 -9.66 9.21
CA LEU A 39 -17.59 -10.79 8.88
C LEU A 39 -17.00 -11.50 10.12
N GLY A 40 -17.40 -11.12 11.35
CA GLY A 40 -17.08 -11.88 12.57
C GLY A 40 -15.59 -12.13 12.79
N GLY A 41 -14.69 -11.15 12.50
CA GLY A 41 -13.24 -11.33 12.60
C GLY A 41 -12.66 -12.34 11.61
N LEU A 42 -13.36 -12.66 10.51
CA LEU A 42 -13.00 -13.67 9.49
C LEU A 42 -12.87 -15.11 10.04
N GLY A 43 -13.27 -15.35 11.29
CA GLY A 43 -13.13 -16.65 11.97
C GLY A 43 -11.68 -16.98 12.34
N ILE A 44 -10.79 -15.99 12.42
CA ILE A 44 -9.41 -16.15 12.86
C ILE A 44 -9.15 -15.39 14.17
N PRO A 45 -8.18 -15.84 15.00
CA PRO A 45 -7.79 -15.13 16.21
C PRO A 45 -7.30 -13.69 15.91
N GLU A 46 -7.53 -12.76 16.82
CA GLU A 46 -7.08 -11.37 16.71
C GLU A 46 -5.56 -11.26 16.53
N GLY A 47 -4.80 -12.15 17.17
CA GLY A 47 -3.34 -12.24 16.99
C GLY A 47 -2.91 -12.53 15.55
N GLU A 48 -3.69 -13.30 14.80
CA GLU A 48 -3.41 -13.56 13.38
C GLU A 48 -3.68 -12.32 12.53
N LEU A 49 -4.74 -11.57 12.80
CA LEU A 49 -5.00 -10.28 12.14
C LEU A 49 -3.91 -9.24 12.41
N ALA A 50 -3.24 -9.32 13.53
CA ALA A 50 -2.15 -8.42 13.89
C ALA A 50 -0.82 -8.75 13.17
N ARG A 51 -0.70 -9.94 12.56
CA ARG A 51 0.46 -10.33 11.74
C ARG A 51 0.42 -9.63 10.37
N HIS A 52 1.54 -9.72 9.65
CA HIS A 52 1.70 -9.22 8.27
C HIS A 52 0.67 -9.76 7.27
N ILE A 53 -0.01 -10.86 7.58
CA ILE A 53 -1.09 -11.38 6.75
C ILE A 53 -2.32 -10.48 6.75
N GLY A 54 -2.56 -9.74 7.84
CA GLY A 54 -3.70 -8.84 7.99
C GLY A 54 -3.46 -7.45 7.43
N TRP A 55 -2.25 -6.94 7.53
CA TRP A 55 -1.88 -5.56 7.16
C TRP A 55 -0.36 -5.39 7.07
N ASP A 56 0.09 -4.28 6.53
CA ASP A 56 1.50 -3.91 6.46
C ASP A 56 1.91 -3.15 7.73
N ILE A 57 2.55 -3.86 8.68
CA ILE A 57 2.92 -3.33 9.99
C ILE A 57 3.81 -2.10 9.82
N GLY A 58 3.43 -0.98 10.47
CA GLY A 58 4.16 0.28 10.44
C GLY A 58 4.05 1.08 9.14
N GLY A 59 3.53 0.48 8.06
CA GLY A 59 3.45 1.13 6.74
C GLY A 59 2.63 2.42 6.75
N LEU A 60 1.47 2.42 7.41
CA LEU A 60 0.62 3.62 7.51
C LEU A 60 1.29 4.75 8.30
N ASP A 61 1.90 4.45 9.45
CA ASP A 61 2.55 5.47 10.28
C ASP A 61 3.73 6.12 9.55
N ALA A 62 4.53 5.34 8.82
CA ALA A 62 5.59 5.85 7.96
C ALA A 62 5.03 6.69 6.80
N ALA A 63 3.93 6.26 6.16
CA ALA A 63 3.28 7.00 5.09
C ALA A 63 2.69 8.35 5.56
N ILE A 64 2.12 8.42 6.76
CA ILE A 64 1.60 9.67 7.36
C ILE A 64 2.75 10.66 7.60
N GLU A 65 3.89 10.20 8.15
CA GLU A 65 5.06 11.07 8.32
C GLU A 65 5.60 11.56 6.97
N LEU A 66 5.66 10.68 5.95
CA LEU A 66 6.03 11.07 4.59
C LEU A 66 5.08 12.11 4.01
N ALA A 67 3.77 11.92 4.14
CA ALA A 67 2.76 12.87 3.68
C ALA A 67 2.96 14.26 4.28
N SER A 68 3.23 14.31 5.59
CA SER A 68 3.52 15.56 6.29
C SER A 68 4.83 16.21 5.81
N ARG A 69 5.92 15.44 5.69
CA ARG A 69 7.26 15.96 5.33
C ARG A 69 7.37 16.40 3.88
N LEU A 70 6.64 15.74 3.01
CA LEU A 70 6.66 16.01 1.57
C LEU A 70 5.59 17.02 1.16
N ASP A 71 4.67 17.37 2.04
CA ASP A 71 3.45 18.09 1.72
C ASP A 71 2.64 17.38 0.62
N ALA A 72 2.57 16.06 0.70
CA ALA A 72 1.91 15.19 -0.28
C ALA A 72 0.57 14.67 0.27
N PRO A 73 -0.52 14.60 -0.52
CA PRO A 73 -1.71 13.85 -0.15
C PRO A 73 -1.41 12.36 -0.01
N LEU A 74 -2.11 11.70 0.93
CA LEU A 74 -2.03 10.26 1.16
C LEU A 74 -3.44 9.67 1.21
N VAL A 75 -3.70 8.61 0.44
CA VAL A 75 -4.91 7.79 0.56
C VAL A 75 -4.52 6.43 1.14
N ALA A 76 -5.20 6.02 2.20
CA ALA A 76 -4.95 4.78 2.91
C ALA A 76 -6.21 3.91 2.95
N SER A 77 -6.08 2.59 2.73
CA SER A 77 -7.19 1.64 2.83
C SER A 77 -7.68 1.50 4.28
N GLY A 78 -8.97 1.24 4.47
CA GLY A 78 -9.60 1.17 5.79
C GLY A 78 -9.70 -0.24 6.38
N TYR A 79 -9.49 -1.29 5.56
CA TYR A 79 -9.74 -2.66 5.94
C TYR A 79 -8.57 -3.60 5.63
N SER A 80 -8.53 -4.70 6.36
CA SER A 80 -7.52 -5.75 6.20
C SER A 80 -7.53 -6.33 4.78
N ARG A 81 -6.33 -6.60 4.25
CA ARG A 81 -6.15 -7.30 2.99
C ARG A 81 -6.76 -8.72 2.98
N LEU A 82 -7.04 -9.30 4.16
CA LEU A 82 -7.76 -10.57 4.27
C LEU A 82 -9.27 -10.42 3.99
N VAL A 83 -9.84 -9.22 4.12
CA VAL A 83 -11.23 -8.93 3.71
C VAL A 83 -11.33 -8.91 2.19
N ILE A 84 -10.50 -8.08 1.59
CA ILE A 84 -10.20 -8.00 0.16
C ILE A 84 -8.89 -7.21 -0.01
N ASP A 85 -7.95 -7.75 -0.76
CA ASP A 85 -6.66 -7.10 -1.00
C ASP A 85 -6.82 -5.97 -2.04
N CYS A 86 -6.60 -4.72 -1.60
CA CYS A 86 -6.71 -3.55 -2.46
C CYS A 86 -5.66 -3.52 -3.59
N ASN A 87 -4.57 -4.29 -3.47
CA ASN A 87 -3.56 -4.39 -4.52
C ASN A 87 -3.66 -5.71 -5.34
N ARG A 88 -4.86 -6.28 -5.44
CA ARG A 88 -5.15 -7.46 -6.29
C ARG A 88 -6.40 -7.20 -7.14
N TRP A 89 -6.45 -7.80 -8.31
CA TRP A 89 -7.64 -7.75 -9.16
C TRP A 89 -8.83 -8.41 -8.44
N PRO A 90 -9.97 -7.73 -8.27
CA PRO A 90 -11.13 -8.32 -7.60
C PRO A 90 -11.56 -9.63 -8.27
N GLY A 91 -11.73 -10.69 -7.46
CA GLY A 91 -12.03 -12.03 -7.95
C GLY A 91 -10.84 -12.78 -8.56
N GLY A 92 -9.68 -12.14 -8.68
CA GLY A 92 -8.42 -12.77 -9.09
C GLY A 92 -7.74 -13.51 -7.95
N GLU A 93 -6.68 -14.22 -8.30
CA GLU A 93 -5.86 -14.98 -7.34
C GLU A 93 -5.31 -14.06 -6.23
N GLY A 94 -5.49 -14.47 -4.99
CA GLY A 94 -5.01 -13.75 -3.81
C GLY A 94 -5.83 -12.50 -3.43
N SER A 95 -6.91 -12.16 -4.17
CA SER A 95 -7.75 -10.99 -3.83
C SER A 95 -8.51 -11.18 -2.51
N ILE A 96 -8.95 -12.41 -2.22
CA ILE A 96 -9.58 -12.82 -0.96
C ILE A 96 -9.00 -14.19 -0.60
N PRO A 97 -7.85 -14.26 0.09
CA PRO A 97 -7.14 -15.51 0.30
C PRO A 97 -7.86 -16.41 1.32
N GLU A 98 -8.04 -17.69 1.00
CA GLU A 98 -8.54 -18.71 1.94
C GLU A 98 -7.46 -19.17 2.92
N VAL A 99 -6.20 -19.01 2.53
CA VAL A 99 -5.02 -19.29 3.36
C VAL A 99 -3.99 -18.19 3.11
N SER A 100 -3.40 -17.65 4.18
CA SER A 100 -2.32 -16.68 4.10
C SER A 100 -1.22 -17.04 5.11
N ASP A 101 -0.01 -17.25 4.64
CA ASP A 101 1.16 -17.66 5.43
C ASP A 101 0.82 -18.76 6.47
N GLY A 102 0.25 -19.86 5.99
CA GLY A 102 -0.14 -21.02 6.80
C GLY A 102 -1.42 -20.85 7.64
N THR A 103 -1.95 -19.63 7.74
CA THR A 103 -3.20 -19.36 8.48
C THR A 103 -4.41 -19.54 7.58
N SER A 104 -5.30 -20.46 7.94
CA SER A 104 -6.59 -20.62 7.26
C SER A 104 -7.56 -19.51 7.66
N VAL A 105 -8.27 -18.93 6.68
CA VAL A 105 -9.27 -17.87 6.87
C VAL A 105 -10.67 -18.41 6.59
N PRO A 106 -11.40 -18.94 7.60
CA PRO A 106 -12.64 -19.68 7.39
C PRO A 106 -13.72 -18.88 6.65
N ALA A 107 -13.86 -17.57 6.92
CA ALA A 107 -14.85 -16.72 6.28
C ALA A 107 -14.55 -16.39 4.80
N ASN A 108 -13.42 -16.86 4.28
CA ASN A 108 -13.04 -16.67 2.87
C ASN A 108 -13.25 -17.93 2.03
N ARG A 109 -13.66 -19.04 2.66
CA ARG A 109 -13.91 -20.30 1.95
C ARG A 109 -15.25 -20.28 1.20
N ASP A 110 -15.27 -20.89 0.05
CA ASP A 110 -16.49 -21.15 -0.74
C ASP A 110 -17.35 -19.89 -0.96
N LEU A 111 -16.73 -18.73 -1.15
CA LEU A 111 -17.45 -17.48 -1.39
C LEU A 111 -18.20 -17.52 -2.71
N THR A 112 -19.47 -17.13 -2.66
CA THR A 112 -20.25 -16.87 -3.87
C THR A 112 -19.79 -15.57 -4.54
N GLY A 113 -20.02 -15.42 -5.86
CA GLY A 113 -19.74 -14.17 -6.57
C GLY A 113 -20.37 -12.96 -5.90
N ALA A 114 -21.61 -13.07 -5.42
CA ALA A 114 -22.30 -12.00 -4.71
C ALA A 114 -21.61 -11.59 -3.38
N GLN A 115 -20.94 -12.51 -2.70
CA GLN A 115 -20.17 -12.19 -1.48
C GLN A 115 -18.84 -11.52 -1.83
N ILE A 116 -18.19 -11.92 -2.91
CA ILE A 116 -16.99 -11.27 -3.44
C ILE A 116 -17.32 -9.83 -3.86
N ASP A 117 -18.40 -9.65 -4.64
CA ASP A 117 -18.87 -8.34 -5.09
C ASP A 117 -19.22 -7.43 -3.90
N ALA A 118 -19.89 -7.97 -2.87
CA ALA A 118 -20.21 -7.20 -1.67
C ALA A 118 -18.98 -6.67 -0.94
N ARG A 119 -17.88 -7.44 -0.88
CA ARG A 119 -16.62 -6.98 -0.32
C ARG A 119 -15.94 -5.93 -1.21
N ALA A 120 -15.95 -6.16 -2.51
CA ALA A 120 -15.40 -5.21 -3.48
C ALA A 120 -16.13 -3.86 -3.42
N GLU A 121 -17.45 -3.86 -3.43
CA GLU A 121 -18.26 -2.63 -3.35
C GLU A 121 -18.12 -1.91 -2.01
N ALA A 122 -17.91 -2.64 -0.92
CA ALA A 122 -17.80 -2.05 0.40
C ALA A 122 -16.39 -1.51 0.75
N CYS A 123 -15.32 -2.19 0.32
CA CYS A 123 -13.96 -1.93 0.78
C CYS A 123 -12.99 -1.56 -0.35
N PHE A 124 -13.09 -2.22 -1.50
CA PHE A 124 -12.16 -2.05 -2.61
C PHE A 124 -12.49 -0.81 -3.47
N TRP A 125 -13.66 -0.77 -4.08
CA TRP A 125 -14.03 0.32 -5.00
C TRP A 125 -14.09 1.70 -4.36
N PRO A 126 -14.55 1.88 -3.10
CA PRO A 126 -14.50 3.19 -2.47
C PRO A 126 -13.08 3.74 -2.32
N TYR A 127 -12.11 2.89 -1.95
CA TYR A 127 -10.69 3.25 -1.88
C TYR A 127 -10.15 3.67 -3.24
N HIS A 128 -10.34 2.88 -4.27
CA HIS A 128 -9.82 3.17 -5.61
C HIS A 128 -10.51 4.37 -6.28
N ARG A 129 -11.81 4.58 -6.06
CA ARG A 129 -12.50 5.80 -6.50
C ARG A 129 -11.93 7.05 -5.84
N GLU A 130 -11.53 6.96 -4.59
CA GLU A 130 -10.87 8.08 -3.91
C GLU A 130 -9.48 8.35 -4.49
N VAL A 131 -8.70 7.29 -4.79
CA VAL A 131 -7.41 7.43 -5.50
C VAL A 131 -7.60 8.17 -6.83
N ASP A 132 -8.57 7.75 -7.65
CA ASP A 132 -8.89 8.40 -8.91
C ASP A 132 -9.27 9.87 -8.72
N ARG A 133 -10.13 10.17 -7.74
CA ARG A 133 -10.54 11.55 -7.40
C ARG A 133 -9.33 12.42 -7.05
N GLN A 134 -8.40 11.92 -6.26
CA GLN A 134 -7.19 12.66 -5.90
C GLN A 134 -6.28 12.88 -7.12
N LEU A 135 -6.07 11.86 -7.93
CA LEU A 135 -5.27 11.97 -9.17
C LEU A 135 -5.87 12.98 -10.14
N ASP A 136 -7.19 12.92 -10.37
CA ASP A 136 -7.89 13.86 -11.26
C ASP A 136 -7.75 15.29 -10.79
N ARG A 137 -7.89 15.53 -9.46
CA ARG A 137 -7.66 16.83 -8.84
C ARG A 137 -6.22 17.32 -9.01
N MET A 138 -5.25 16.43 -8.79
CA MET A 138 -3.83 16.78 -8.81
C MET A 138 -3.32 17.02 -10.24
N THR A 139 -3.83 16.28 -11.22
CA THR A 139 -3.44 16.42 -12.64
C THR A 139 -4.25 17.48 -13.40
N ALA A 140 -5.24 18.10 -12.77
CA ALA A 140 -6.05 19.14 -13.39
C ALA A 140 -5.17 20.26 -13.96
N GLY A 141 -5.47 20.70 -15.19
CA GLY A 141 -4.68 21.69 -15.91
C GLY A 141 -3.37 21.17 -16.51
N GLY A 142 -3.22 19.84 -16.67
CA GLY A 142 -2.07 19.23 -17.30
C GLY A 142 -0.83 19.09 -16.40
N ARG A 143 -1.00 19.17 -15.08
CA ARG A 143 0.10 19.02 -14.13
C ARG A 143 0.62 17.58 -14.11
N SER A 144 1.94 17.44 -14.12
CA SER A 144 2.60 16.14 -13.93
C SER A 144 2.65 15.78 -12.45
N VAL A 145 2.32 14.52 -12.14
CA VAL A 145 2.26 13.98 -10.77
C VAL A 145 2.90 12.59 -10.78
N ALA A 146 3.62 12.25 -9.73
CA ALA A 146 4.14 10.91 -9.47
C ALA A 146 3.23 10.15 -8.49
N LEU A 147 3.26 8.81 -8.54
CA LEU A 147 2.54 7.93 -7.62
C LEU A 147 3.53 7.04 -6.86
N LEU A 148 3.44 7.00 -5.54
CA LEU A 148 4.22 6.11 -4.70
C LEU A 148 3.32 5.34 -3.74
N VAL A 149 3.41 4.01 -3.78
CA VAL A 149 2.69 3.13 -2.85
C VAL A 149 3.62 2.71 -1.73
N MET A 150 3.20 2.91 -0.48
CA MET A 150 3.95 2.53 0.71
C MET A 150 3.49 1.18 1.22
N HIS A 151 4.43 0.26 1.35
CA HIS A 151 4.26 -1.09 1.91
C HIS A 151 5.29 -1.40 2.98
N SER A 152 5.13 -2.53 3.64
CA SER A 152 6.14 -3.12 4.50
C SER A 152 6.21 -4.64 4.35
N PHE A 153 7.39 -5.21 4.54
CA PHE A 153 7.64 -6.64 4.37
C PHE A 153 8.28 -7.29 5.59
N THR A 154 8.04 -8.58 5.76
CA THR A 154 8.60 -9.36 6.88
C THR A 154 10.12 -9.51 6.78
N PRO A 155 10.86 -9.48 7.91
CA PRO A 155 12.32 -9.67 7.91
C PRO A 155 12.74 -11.08 7.50
N GLU A 156 11.81 -12.04 7.58
CA GLU A 156 12.01 -13.42 7.16
C GLU A 156 10.76 -13.96 6.46
N MET A 157 10.93 -14.79 5.44
CA MET A 157 9.86 -15.51 4.76
C MET A 157 10.37 -16.87 4.29
N ASN A 158 9.63 -17.94 4.61
CA ASN A 158 9.98 -19.32 4.25
C ASN A 158 11.41 -19.71 4.65
N GLY A 159 11.88 -19.28 5.84
CA GLY A 159 13.23 -19.53 6.34
C GLY A 159 14.34 -18.69 5.71
N PHE A 160 14.02 -17.82 4.77
CA PHE A 160 14.98 -16.89 4.16
C PHE A 160 14.94 -15.54 4.89
N ARG A 161 16.08 -15.16 5.52
CA ARG A 161 16.27 -13.82 6.09
C ARG A 161 16.51 -12.81 4.98
N ARG A 162 15.65 -11.79 4.94
CA ARG A 162 15.67 -10.72 3.94
C ARG A 162 16.65 -9.63 4.38
N PRO A 163 17.77 -9.42 3.67
CA PRO A 163 18.80 -8.48 4.12
C PRO A 163 18.44 -7.01 3.91
N TRP A 164 17.50 -6.72 3.00
CA TRP A 164 17.13 -5.37 2.62
C TRP A 164 16.45 -4.64 3.76
N HIS A 165 16.83 -3.37 3.98
CA HIS A 165 16.13 -2.48 4.89
C HIS A 165 14.95 -1.82 4.19
N VAL A 166 15.12 -1.48 2.91
CA VAL A 166 14.13 -0.85 2.05
C VAL A 166 14.24 -1.43 0.64
N GLY A 167 13.12 -1.66 -0.02
CA GLY A 167 13.02 -2.09 -1.41
C GLY A 167 12.27 -1.08 -2.26
N VAL A 168 12.66 -0.93 -3.51
CA VAL A 168 11.92 -0.18 -4.53
C VAL A 168 11.46 -1.17 -5.57
N LEU A 169 10.12 -1.31 -5.69
CA LEU A 169 9.51 -2.23 -6.64
C LEU A 169 8.99 -1.45 -7.84
N TRP A 170 9.35 -1.88 -9.02
CA TRP A 170 9.02 -1.20 -10.26
C TRP A 170 8.96 -2.17 -11.45
N ASP A 171 8.31 -1.73 -12.51
CA ASP A 171 8.10 -2.47 -13.75
C ASP A 171 9.01 -1.97 -14.88
N ASP A 172 8.42 -1.39 -15.93
CA ASP A 172 9.12 -0.88 -17.09
C ASP A 172 9.36 0.65 -17.04
N ASP A 173 8.73 1.37 -16.08
CA ASP A 173 8.88 2.82 -15.94
C ASP A 173 9.99 3.17 -14.94
N ALA A 174 11.16 3.51 -15.45
CA ALA A 174 12.34 3.83 -14.66
C ALA A 174 12.39 5.28 -14.13
N ARG A 175 11.46 6.17 -14.56
CA ARG A 175 11.53 7.61 -14.28
C ARG A 175 11.59 7.96 -12.79
N LEU A 176 10.81 7.28 -11.96
CA LEU A 176 10.82 7.49 -10.50
C LEU A 176 11.76 6.51 -9.77
N PRO A 177 11.75 5.19 -10.08
CA PRO A 177 12.53 4.22 -9.31
C PRO A 177 14.04 4.38 -9.44
N GLU A 178 14.60 4.64 -10.62
CA GLU A 178 16.06 4.78 -10.78
C GLU A 178 16.62 5.96 -9.96
N PRO A 179 16.08 7.20 -10.03
CA PRO A 179 16.50 8.27 -9.15
C PRO A 179 16.32 7.94 -7.66
N LEU A 180 15.22 7.27 -7.28
CA LEU A 180 14.98 6.88 -5.89
C LEU A 180 16.01 5.88 -5.38
N LEU A 181 16.32 4.84 -6.17
CA LEU A 181 17.37 3.88 -5.85
C LEU A 181 18.73 4.56 -5.70
N ALA A 182 19.06 5.50 -6.61
CA ALA A 182 20.31 6.26 -6.55
C ALA A 182 20.42 7.09 -5.25
N GLU A 183 19.33 7.79 -4.89
CA GLU A 183 19.30 8.58 -3.65
C GLU A 183 19.38 7.72 -2.38
N LEU A 184 18.64 6.61 -2.32
CA LEU A 184 18.67 5.71 -1.17
C LEU A 184 20.07 5.07 -0.98
N ARG A 185 20.73 4.69 -2.07
CA ARG A 185 22.08 4.09 -2.05
C ARG A 185 23.20 5.06 -1.64
N ARG A 186 22.93 6.38 -1.53
CA ARG A 186 23.89 7.35 -0.94
C ARG A 186 24.08 7.17 0.56
N ASP A 187 23.10 6.58 1.24
CA ASP A 187 23.23 6.22 2.65
C ASP A 187 23.88 4.83 2.78
N PRO A 188 25.18 4.75 3.16
CA PRO A 188 25.90 3.48 3.24
C PRO A 188 25.39 2.55 4.34
N SER A 189 24.55 3.05 5.24
CA SER A 189 23.92 2.23 6.29
C SER A 189 22.67 1.50 5.80
N LEU A 190 22.19 1.79 4.57
CA LEU A 190 21.04 1.12 3.98
C LEU A 190 21.45 -0.04 3.07
N VAL A 191 20.80 -1.16 3.22
CA VAL A 191 20.77 -2.23 2.22
C VAL A 191 19.50 -2.05 1.40
N VAL A 192 19.66 -1.59 0.16
CA VAL A 192 18.55 -1.21 -0.72
C VAL A 192 18.27 -2.31 -1.74
N GLY A 193 17.06 -2.84 -1.75
CA GLY A 193 16.56 -3.79 -2.73
C GLY A 193 16.06 -3.10 -4.01
N ASP A 194 16.43 -3.68 -5.15
CA ASP A 194 15.95 -3.27 -6.47
C ASP A 194 15.08 -4.39 -7.01
N ASN A 195 13.75 -4.19 -7.02
CA ASN A 195 12.78 -5.27 -7.18
C ASN A 195 13.00 -6.42 -6.18
N GLU A 196 13.28 -6.05 -4.93
CA GLU A 196 13.45 -6.96 -3.80
C GLU A 196 12.75 -6.38 -2.55
N PRO A 197 12.08 -7.21 -1.72
CA PRO A 197 11.97 -8.67 -1.76
C PRO A 197 10.92 -9.21 -2.75
N TYR A 198 10.22 -8.34 -3.46
CA TYR A 198 9.23 -8.66 -4.49
C TYR A 198 9.53 -7.87 -5.76
N SER A 199 8.85 -8.20 -6.87
CA SER A 199 9.01 -7.49 -8.13
C SER A 199 7.65 -7.03 -8.65
N ALA A 200 7.52 -5.74 -8.96
CA ALA A 200 6.33 -5.18 -9.60
C ALA A 200 6.17 -5.60 -11.09
N ARG A 201 7.13 -6.34 -11.64
CA ARG A 201 7.00 -6.98 -12.97
C ARG A 201 6.01 -8.15 -12.98
N ALA A 202 5.59 -8.61 -11.81
CA ALA A 202 4.53 -9.60 -11.70
C ALA A 202 3.16 -8.95 -12.00
N SER A 203 2.37 -9.57 -12.87
CA SER A 203 1.14 -9.00 -13.46
C SER A 203 -0.08 -8.97 -12.55
N TYR A 204 0.03 -9.36 -11.29
CA TYR A 204 -1.10 -9.50 -10.37
C TYR A 204 -1.39 -8.24 -9.53
N GLU A 205 -0.52 -7.21 -9.54
CA GLU A 205 -0.76 -5.97 -8.81
C GLU A 205 -1.78 -5.08 -9.51
N TYR A 206 -2.75 -4.58 -8.72
CA TYR A 206 -3.82 -3.73 -9.23
C TYR A 206 -3.45 -2.24 -9.21
N THR A 207 -2.98 -1.73 -8.08
CA THR A 207 -2.90 -0.30 -7.78
C THR A 207 -2.05 0.47 -8.80
N LEU A 208 -0.82 0.05 -9.04
CA LEU A 208 0.05 0.72 -10.02
C LEU A 208 -0.47 0.54 -11.45
N ALA A 209 -1.00 -0.64 -11.78
CA ALA A 209 -1.52 -0.91 -13.11
C ALA A 209 -2.76 -0.03 -13.43
N ALA A 210 -3.72 0.03 -12.51
CA ALA A 210 -4.98 0.74 -12.71
C ALA A 210 -4.80 2.27 -12.69
N HIS A 211 -3.98 2.81 -11.80
CA HIS A 211 -3.90 4.24 -11.58
C HIS A 211 -2.71 4.92 -12.24
N ALA A 212 -1.51 4.33 -12.17
CA ALA A 212 -0.30 4.97 -12.67
C ALA A 212 0.00 4.63 -14.14
N ARG A 213 0.05 3.33 -14.49
CA ARG A 213 0.35 2.91 -15.88
C ARG A 213 -0.70 3.42 -16.86
N SER A 214 -1.98 3.31 -16.52
CA SER A 214 -3.08 3.80 -17.36
C SER A 214 -2.97 5.30 -17.70
N ARG A 215 -2.40 6.08 -16.78
CA ARG A 215 -2.17 7.53 -16.91
C ARG A 215 -0.75 7.89 -17.34
N ARG A 216 0.14 6.90 -17.53
CA ARG A 216 1.56 7.08 -17.88
C ARG A 216 2.32 7.95 -16.86
N MET A 217 1.98 7.82 -15.59
CA MET A 217 2.60 8.58 -14.50
C MET A 217 3.89 7.88 -14.04
N PRO A 218 4.95 8.63 -13.65
CA PRO A 218 6.07 8.06 -12.93
C PRO A 218 5.61 7.41 -11.62
N HIS A 219 6.02 6.18 -11.36
CA HIS A 219 5.50 5.42 -10.21
C HIS A 219 6.47 4.36 -9.71
N CYS A 220 6.31 3.97 -8.45
CA CYS A 220 6.91 2.77 -7.86
C CYS A 220 6.20 2.41 -6.55
N SER A 221 6.44 1.19 -6.05
CA SER A 221 6.15 0.83 -4.67
C SER A 221 7.43 0.90 -3.83
N LEU A 222 7.29 1.35 -2.60
CA LEU A 222 8.35 1.41 -1.61
C LEU A 222 8.02 0.45 -0.47
N GLU A 223 8.93 -0.45 -0.18
CA GLU A 223 8.81 -1.48 0.84
C GLU A 223 9.79 -1.23 1.97
N VAL A 224 9.35 -1.14 3.22
CA VAL A 224 10.24 -1.05 4.39
C VAL A 224 10.13 -2.32 5.21
N ARG A 225 11.27 -2.85 5.69
CA ARG A 225 11.27 -4.06 6.49
C ARG A 225 10.61 -3.81 7.85
N GLN A 226 9.65 -4.65 8.22
CA GLN A 226 8.72 -4.44 9.34
C GLN A 226 9.39 -4.28 10.70
N ASP A 227 10.46 -5.04 10.97
CA ASP A 227 11.23 -4.94 12.21
C ASP A 227 11.94 -3.60 12.44
N LEU A 228 11.92 -2.72 11.45
CA LEU A 228 12.48 -1.37 11.48
C LEU A 228 11.41 -0.29 11.71
N ILE A 229 10.13 -0.67 11.63
CA ILE A 229 8.98 0.24 11.70
C ILE A 229 7.83 -0.37 12.52
N ASP A 230 8.09 -1.31 13.42
CA ASP A 230 7.06 -2.03 14.17
C ASP A 230 6.45 -1.20 15.31
N THR A 231 7.06 -0.07 15.64
CA THR A 231 6.48 0.93 16.54
C THR A 231 6.15 2.23 15.81
N PRO A 232 5.14 3.01 16.26
CA PRO A 232 4.80 4.30 15.65
C PRO A 232 5.98 5.29 15.64
N GLU A 233 6.88 5.25 16.63
CA GLU A 233 8.05 6.13 16.67
C GLU A 233 9.09 5.74 15.61
N GLU A 234 9.42 4.46 15.49
CA GLU A 234 10.34 3.95 14.48
C GLU A 234 9.80 4.21 13.06
N ALA A 235 8.50 3.95 12.84
CA ALA A 235 7.86 4.25 11.57
C ALA A 235 8.00 5.75 11.20
N ARG A 236 7.81 6.67 12.17
CA ARG A 236 8.05 8.11 11.94
C ARG A 236 9.53 8.42 11.67
N ILE A 237 10.47 7.77 12.37
CA ILE A 237 11.90 7.93 12.09
C ILE A 237 12.21 7.53 10.65
N TRP A 238 11.69 6.40 10.20
CA TRP A 238 11.87 5.93 8.83
C TRP A 238 11.18 6.83 7.80
N GLY A 239 9.97 7.32 8.06
CA GLY A 239 9.32 8.31 7.21
C GLY A 239 10.17 9.57 7.03
N ARG A 240 10.79 10.10 8.10
CA ARG A 240 11.72 11.23 8.03
C ARG A 240 12.97 10.89 7.21
N ARG A 241 13.55 9.71 7.42
CA ARG A 241 14.76 9.26 6.72
C ARG A 241 14.56 9.17 5.21
N LEU A 242 13.40 8.69 4.77
CA LEU A 242 13.09 8.47 3.37
C LEU A 242 12.67 9.76 2.62
N ALA A 243 12.17 10.77 3.35
CA ALA A 243 11.53 11.94 2.74
C ALA A 243 12.45 12.72 1.79
N SER A 244 13.75 12.88 2.12
CA SER A 244 14.68 13.63 1.26
C SER A 244 14.96 12.91 -0.05
N ALA A 245 15.15 11.59 -0.01
CA ALA A 245 15.38 10.75 -1.19
C ALA A 245 14.16 10.76 -2.12
N ILE A 246 12.95 10.60 -1.56
CA ILE A 246 11.70 10.63 -2.33
C ILE A 246 11.52 12.01 -2.99
N ARG A 247 11.76 13.10 -2.27
CA ARG A 247 11.63 14.46 -2.83
C ARG A 247 12.56 14.67 -4.02
N ALA A 248 13.83 14.28 -3.88
CA ALA A 248 14.81 14.39 -4.97
C ALA A 248 14.43 13.54 -6.18
N ALA A 249 13.98 12.30 -5.94
CA ALA A 249 13.56 11.38 -6.98
C ALA A 249 12.31 11.89 -7.74
N VAL A 250 11.32 12.43 -7.03
CA VAL A 250 10.11 13.01 -7.66
C VAL A 250 10.49 14.24 -8.50
N ALA A 251 11.37 15.11 -8.01
CA ALA A 251 11.83 16.26 -8.79
C ALA A 251 12.54 15.83 -10.07
N ALA A 252 13.38 14.79 -10.02
CA ALA A 252 14.06 14.24 -11.19
C ALA A 252 13.08 13.56 -12.18
N ALA A 253 12.09 12.83 -11.67
CA ALA A 253 11.11 12.10 -12.47
C ALA A 253 10.14 13.01 -13.25
N LEU A 254 9.96 14.24 -12.79
CA LEU A 254 9.01 15.22 -13.37
C LEU A 254 9.70 16.36 -14.13
N ALA A 255 11.06 16.38 -14.18
CA ALA A 255 11.84 17.34 -14.94
C ALA A 255 11.78 17.04 -16.44
#